data_61d40d24ca115c20ecdf26fe0f8daf67
#
_entry.id   61d40d24ca115c20ecdf26fe0f8daf67
#
_cell.length_a   1.000
_cell.length_b   1.000
_cell.length_c   1.000
_cell.angle_alpha   90.00
_cell.angle_beta   90.00
_cell.angle_gamma   90.00
#
_symmetry.space_group_name_H-M   'P 1'
#
loop_
_entity.id
_entity.type
_entity.pdbx_description
1 polymer ?
#
loop_
_entity_poly.entity_id
_entity_poly.type
_entity_poly.pdbx_seq_one_letter_code
_entity_poly.pdbx_strand_id
1 'polypeptide(L)'
;MGSGFFVAPGLVVTCAHVVHGRRPVTVHGALGAEEVLSVDLWPPDRPAGSAYYPAPDLAVLRTPVREGRPVAVLAAMEAPAGTELSAHGFTTATPADGVQPDTARLTVAGLSGGFVRLVNGWIRKGLSGSMVVAPGSGQVVGVVKGTEDDGDPVGGWMTPVGQLRALLDLPTAAACPAAANRMAGRQEWADALFRIPALDDERVRHDLVRRINDTLPAEQGIRPRGDSLALPHLELIAGACLDNLAPCDALRALVGAVRRLAGGHRAVGDLELLLATSCGGGTHAAA
;
A
#
# COMPACT_ATOMS: atom_id res chain seq x y z
N MET A 1 5.22 7.52 22.39
CA MET A 1 5.87 7.58 21.06
C MET A 1 5.37 6.42 20.23
N GLY A 2 5.22 6.61 18.95
CA GLY A 2 4.86 5.57 17.97
C GLY A 2 5.34 5.98 16.59
N SER A 3 5.07 5.15 15.61
CA SER A 3 5.41 5.36 14.21
C SER A 3 4.19 5.86 13.41
N GLY A 4 4.44 6.30 12.19
CA GLY A 4 3.41 6.66 11.22
C GLY A 4 4.02 6.79 9.84
N PHE A 5 3.17 6.90 8.83
CA PHE A 5 3.61 7.06 7.44
C PHE A 5 2.64 7.95 6.66
N PHE A 6 3.14 8.62 5.65
CA PHE A 6 2.32 9.46 4.78
C PHE A 6 1.60 8.61 3.73
N VAL A 7 0.28 8.80 3.62
CA VAL A 7 -0.57 8.16 2.60
C VAL A 7 -0.97 9.14 1.50
N ALA A 8 -0.89 10.43 1.78
CA ALA A 8 -1.03 11.52 0.83
C ALA A 8 -0.23 12.74 1.32
N PRO A 9 0.02 13.76 0.48
CA PRO A 9 0.63 15.01 0.93
C PRO A 9 -0.14 15.60 2.11
N GLY A 10 0.53 15.76 3.26
CA GLY A 10 -0.06 16.30 4.49
C GLY A 10 -0.99 15.34 5.26
N LEU A 11 -1.09 14.06 4.88
CA LEU A 11 -1.87 13.04 5.59
C LEU A 11 -0.97 11.93 6.13
N VAL A 12 -0.90 11.79 7.44
CA VAL A 12 -0.15 10.72 8.14
C VAL A 12 -1.13 9.76 8.77
N VAL A 13 -0.89 8.47 8.60
CA VAL A 13 -1.59 7.39 9.31
C VAL A 13 -0.73 6.88 10.45
N THR A 14 -1.36 6.64 11.59
CA THR A 14 -0.79 5.98 12.77
C THR A 14 -1.88 5.23 13.53
N CYS A 15 -1.57 4.65 14.69
CA CYS A 15 -2.59 4.08 15.59
C CYS A 15 -3.27 5.16 16.43
N ALA A 16 -4.57 4.99 16.68
CA ALA A 16 -5.34 5.89 17.55
C ALA A 16 -4.77 5.92 18.97
N HIS A 17 -4.40 4.76 19.55
CA HIS A 17 -3.83 4.69 20.90
C HIS A 17 -2.49 5.44 21.03
N VAL A 18 -1.76 5.67 19.94
CA VAL A 18 -0.49 6.42 19.96
C VAL A 18 -0.73 7.90 20.23
N VAL A 19 -1.82 8.47 19.73
CA VAL A 19 -2.11 9.91 19.77
C VAL A 19 -3.33 10.28 20.63
N HIS A 20 -4.16 9.31 21.00
CA HIS A 20 -5.34 9.53 21.84
C HIS A 20 -4.98 10.22 23.16
N GLY A 21 -5.69 11.31 23.48
CA GLY A 21 -5.46 12.10 24.69
C GLY A 21 -4.15 12.88 24.72
N ARG A 22 -3.38 12.92 23.64
CA ARG A 22 -2.10 13.64 23.56
C ARG A 22 -2.27 14.93 22.76
N ARG A 23 -1.90 16.06 23.34
CA ARG A 23 -1.80 17.35 22.66
C ARG A 23 -0.70 18.19 23.30
N PRO A 24 0.18 18.84 22.53
CA PRO A 24 0.29 18.79 21.07
C PRO A 24 0.81 17.44 20.56
N VAL A 25 0.55 17.13 19.28
CA VAL A 25 1.14 16.01 18.55
C VAL A 25 2.11 16.56 17.52
N THR A 26 3.30 15.98 17.46
CA THR A 26 4.34 16.36 16.51
C THR A 26 4.75 15.15 15.70
N VAL A 27 4.82 15.29 14.38
CA VAL A 27 5.36 14.30 13.45
C VAL A 27 6.81 14.62 13.17
N HIS A 28 7.71 13.68 13.45
CA HIS A 28 9.13 13.78 13.12
C HIS A 28 9.44 12.92 11.91
N GLY A 29 10.04 13.49 10.89
CA GLY A 29 10.42 12.81 9.67
C GLY A 29 11.73 13.32 9.08
N ALA A 30 12.13 12.80 7.92
CA ALA A 30 13.37 13.20 7.26
C ALA A 30 13.45 14.71 6.93
N LEU A 31 12.29 15.37 6.80
CA LEU A 31 12.21 16.82 6.53
C LEU A 31 12.07 17.66 7.81
N GLY A 32 12.30 17.07 8.99
CA GLY A 32 12.22 17.72 10.28
C GLY A 32 10.94 17.43 11.04
N ALA A 33 10.68 18.25 12.08
CA ALA A 33 9.50 18.18 12.93
C ALA A 33 8.37 19.04 12.38
N GLU A 34 7.13 18.53 12.46
CA GLU A 34 5.92 19.24 12.01
C GLU A 34 4.83 19.11 13.04
N GLU A 35 4.19 20.22 13.34
CA GLU A 35 3.01 20.24 14.20
C GLU A 35 1.80 19.67 13.45
N VAL A 36 1.02 18.85 14.14
CA VAL A 36 -0.21 18.28 13.61
C VAL A 36 -1.34 19.29 13.74
N LEU A 37 -1.97 19.61 12.61
CA LEU A 37 -3.06 20.58 12.51
C LEU A 37 -4.39 20.03 13.04
N SER A 38 -4.68 18.75 12.75
CA SER A 38 -5.85 18.03 13.28
C SER A 38 -5.59 16.55 13.39
N VAL A 39 -6.36 15.89 14.26
CA VAL A 39 -6.29 14.45 14.54
C VAL A 39 -7.70 13.88 14.45
N ASP A 40 -7.90 12.95 13.55
CA ASP A 40 -9.13 12.17 13.41
C ASP A 40 -8.87 10.76 13.92
N LEU A 41 -9.68 10.25 14.86
CA LEU A 41 -9.50 8.93 15.53
C LEU A 41 -10.60 7.97 15.13
N TRP A 42 -10.24 6.68 14.94
CA TRP A 42 -11.16 5.56 14.70
C TRP A 42 -10.82 4.35 15.57
N PRO A 43 -11.75 3.97 16.42
CA PRO A 43 -12.94 4.72 16.81
C PRO A 43 -12.55 6.01 17.56
N PRO A 44 -13.46 7.00 17.67
CA PRO A 44 -13.12 8.29 18.30
C PRO A 44 -12.74 8.16 19.77
N ASP A 45 -13.29 7.16 20.45
CA ASP A 45 -13.06 6.95 21.88
C ASP A 45 -12.69 5.50 22.18
N ARG A 46 -11.86 5.31 23.20
CA ARG A 46 -11.59 4.01 23.78
C ARG A 46 -12.68 3.70 24.82
N PRO A 47 -13.36 2.53 24.74
CA PRO A 47 -14.35 2.14 25.75
C PRO A 47 -13.75 2.14 27.15
N ALA A 48 -14.51 2.65 28.11
CA ALA A 48 -14.10 2.69 29.53
C ALA A 48 -13.79 1.27 30.02
N GLY A 49 -12.65 1.12 30.71
CA GLY A 49 -12.20 -0.17 31.25
C GLY A 49 -11.54 -1.10 30.23
N SER A 50 -11.49 -0.76 28.94
CA SER A 50 -10.76 -1.56 27.96
C SER A 50 -9.25 -1.40 28.13
N ALA A 51 -8.51 -2.52 28.21
CA ALA A 51 -7.06 -2.53 28.24
C ALA A 51 -6.47 -2.11 26.88
N TYR A 52 -7.17 -2.41 25.78
CA TYR A 52 -6.73 -2.18 24.43
C TYR A 52 -7.67 -1.22 23.69
N TYR A 53 -7.10 -0.47 22.75
CA TYR A 53 -7.89 0.31 21.80
C TYR A 53 -8.56 -0.64 20.80
N PRO A 54 -9.88 -0.55 20.55
CA PRO A 54 -10.59 -1.49 19.69
C PRO A 54 -10.25 -1.27 18.21
N ALA A 55 -10.62 -2.22 17.37
CA ALA A 55 -10.48 -2.10 15.93
C ALA A 55 -11.34 -0.91 15.41
N PRO A 56 -10.84 -0.17 14.41
CA PRO A 56 -9.59 -0.39 13.66
C PRO A 56 -8.32 0.17 14.32
N ASP A 57 -8.39 0.88 15.43
CA ASP A 57 -7.26 1.53 16.13
C ASP A 57 -6.40 2.39 15.19
N LEU A 58 -7.02 3.22 14.39
CA LEU A 58 -6.36 4.10 13.42
C LEU A 58 -6.56 5.56 13.77
N ALA A 59 -5.57 6.37 13.41
CA ALA A 59 -5.66 7.82 13.42
C ALA A 59 -5.12 8.38 12.11
N VAL A 60 -5.78 9.42 11.60
CA VAL A 60 -5.30 10.25 10.50
C VAL A 60 -4.90 11.61 11.08
N LEU A 61 -3.65 11.98 10.84
CA LEU A 61 -3.08 13.25 11.25
C LEU A 61 -2.94 14.15 10.02
N ARG A 62 -3.41 15.39 10.12
CA ARG A 62 -3.19 16.39 9.08
C ARG A 62 -1.99 17.25 9.46
N THR A 63 -1.04 17.36 8.54
CA THR A 63 0.14 18.22 8.66
C THR A 63 0.16 19.21 7.51
N PRO A 64 1.00 20.26 7.55
CA PRO A 64 1.23 21.11 6.40
C PRO A 64 1.64 20.30 5.17
N VAL A 65 1.07 20.64 4.01
CA VAL A 65 1.42 20.00 2.75
C VAL A 65 2.82 20.44 2.34
N ARG A 66 3.69 19.47 2.01
CA ARG A 66 5.02 19.72 1.45
C ARG A 66 5.19 18.96 0.15
N GLU A 67 5.58 19.68 -0.90
CA GLU A 67 5.89 19.09 -2.21
C GLU A 67 7.08 18.12 -2.13
N GLY A 68 7.07 17.10 -2.98
CA GLY A 68 8.15 16.11 -3.08
C GLY A 68 8.22 15.12 -1.92
N ARG A 69 7.26 15.14 -0.98
CA ARG A 69 7.22 14.17 0.12
C ARG A 69 6.83 12.79 -0.40
N PRO A 70 7.63 11.75 -0.13
CA PRO A 70 7.24 10.38 -0.46
C PRO A 70 5.99 9.98 0.31
N VAL A 71 5.06 9.32 -0.39
CA VAL A 71 3.85 8.73 0.20
C VAL A 71 3.85 7.22 -0.01
N ALA A 72 3.28 6.50 0.93
CA ALA A 72 3.14 5.05 0.84
C ALA A 72 1.99 4.69 -0.10
N VAL A 73 2.20 3.66 -0.91
CA VAL A 73 1.15 3.09 -1.78
C VAL A 73 0.43 2.00 -1.00
N LEU A 74 -0.89 2.13 -0.87
CA LEU A 74 -1.70 1.13 -0.16
C LEU A 74 -2.04 -0.02 -1.10
N ALA A 75 -1.93 -1.25 -0.60
CA ALA A 75 -2.38 -2.43 -1.34
C ALA A 75 -3.89 -2.40 -1.55
N ALA A 76 -4.33 -2.92 -2.68
CA ALA A 76 -5.75 -3.03 -2.99
C ALA A 76 -6.46 -4.11 -2.16
N MET A 77 -5.72 -5.12 -1.68
CA MET A 77 -6.24 -6.25 -0.89
C MET A 77 -5.34 -6.56 0.31
N GLU A 78 -5.90 -7.35 1.21
CA GLU A 78 -5.21 -7.87 2.38
C GLU A 78 -4.24 -8.98 2.00
N ALA A 79 -3.18 -9.13 2.80
CA ALA A 79 -2.24 -10.22 2.65
C ALA A 79 -2.86 -11.51 3.19
N PRO A 80 -2.86 -12.62 2.42
CA PRO A 80 -3.38 -13.91 2.89
C PRO A 80 -2.51 -14.51 4.00
N ALA A 81 -3.08 -15.45 4.76
CA ALA A 81 -2.32 -16.20 5.77
C ALA A 81 -1.09 -16.88 5.16
N GLY A 82 -0.01 -16.93 5.91
CA GLY A 82 1.29 -17.45 5.49
C GLY A 82 2.15 -16.45 4.72
N THR A 83 1.64 -15.25 4.38
CA THR A 83 2.43 -14.23 3.68
C THR A 83 3.50 -13.66 4.62
N GLU A 84 4.76 -13.63 4.14
CA GLU A 84 5.84 -12.90 4.79
C GLU A 84 5.69 -11.41 4.52
N LEU A 85 5.87 -10.59 5.56
CA LEU A 85 5.70 -9.14 5.54
C LEU A 85 6.90 -8.46 6.21
N SER A 86 7.07 -7.17 5.95
CA SER A 86 8.02 -6.31 6.65
C SER A 86 7.32 -5.11 7.25
N ALA A 87 7.45 -4.91 8.55
CA ALA A 87 7.01 -3.68 9.21
C ALA A 87 8.18 -2.69 9.27
N HIS A 88 7.93 -1.44 8.87
CA HIS A 88 8.93 -0.37 8.86
C HIS A 88 8.46 0.79 9.71
N GLY A 89 9.25 1.17 10.72
CA GLY A 89 8.91 2.24 11.63
C GLY A 89 10.11 2.68 12.47
N PHE A 90 9.83 3.16 13.68
CA PHE A 90 10.83 3.71 14.58
C PHE A 90 10.69 3.12 15.98
N THR A 91 11.81 2.94 16.67
CA THR A 91 11.85 2.42 18.03
C THR A 91 12.94 3.14 18.85
N THR A 92 12.80 3.08 20.17
CA THR A 92 13.88 3.43 21.14
C THR A 92 14.50 2.18 21.76
N ALA A 93 14.04 1.00 21.39
CA ALA A 93 14.50 -0.28 21.93
C ALA A 93 15.69 -0.86 21.13
N THR A 94 16.65 0.00 20.79
CA THR A 94 17.93 -0.37 20.14
C THR A 94 19.09 0.01 21.05
N PRO A 95 20.31 -0.57 20.83
CA PRO A 95 21.52 -0.16 21.55
C PRO A 95 21.94 1.28 21.29
N ALA A 96 21.45 1.92 20.22
CA ALA A 96 21.76 3.31 19.90
C ALA A 96 20.85 4.26 20.69
N ASP A 97 21.40 5.41 21.09
CA ASP A 97 20.63 6.43 21.76
C ASP A 97 19.57 7.06 20.86
N GLY A 98 18.44 7.41 21.46
CA GLY A 98 17.35 8.10 20.78
C GLY A 98 16.44 7.22 19.94
N VAL A 99 15.74 7.84 19.02
CA VAL A 99 14.77 7.19 18.10
C VAL A 99 15.51 6.69 16.87
N GLN A 100 15.43 5.40 16.61
CA GLN A 100 16.09 4.76 15.48
C GLN A 100 15.07 4.13 14.53
N PRO A 101 15.32 4.10 13.21
CA PRO A 101 14.53 3.30 12.28
C PRO A 101 14.68 1.81 12.63
N ASP A 102 13.58 1.09 12.52
CA ASP A 102 13.55 -0.36 12.78
C ASP A 102 12.70 -1.08 11.73
N THR A 103 13.08 -2.32 11.45
CA THR A 103 12.37 -3.19 10.51
C THR A 103 12.16 -4.55 11.16
N ALA A 104 10.90 -4.98 11.25
CA ALA A 104 10.53 -6.31 11.71
C ALA A 104 10.03 -7.16 10.53
N ARG A 105 10.55 -8.40 10.41
CA ARG A 105 9.96 -9.41 9.52
C ARG A 105 8.92 -10.18 10.27
N LEU A 106 7.76 -10.42 9.65
CA LEU A 106 6.56 -10.96 10.26
C LEU A 106 5.85 -11.88 9.26
N THR A 107 5.01 -12.77 9.77
CA THR A 107 4.17 -13.65 8.93
C THR A 107 2.71 -13.49 9.33
N VAL A 108 1.81 -13.44 8.37
CA VAL A 108 0.37 -13.42 8.61
C VAL A 108 -0.08 -14.76 9.15
N ALA A 109 -0.66 -14.80 10.36
CA ALA A 109 -1.22 -16.02 10.96
C ALA A 109 -2.72 -16.16 10.69
N GLY A 110 -3.49 -15.06 10.66
CA GLY A 110 -4.94 -15.09 10.45
C GLY A 110 -5.63 -13.86 11.02
N LEU A 111 -6.96 -13.90 11.10
CA LEU A 111 -7.80 -12.82 11.63
C LEU A 111 -8.17 -13.08 13.08
N SER A 112 -8.21 -12.03 13.89
CA SER A 112 -8.66 -12.08 15.28
C SER A 112 -9.19 -10.71 15.72
N GLY A 113 -10.46 -10.63 16.13
CA GLY A 113 -11.07 -9.43 16.69
C GLY A 113 -11.03 -8.18 15.78
N GLY A 114 -11.07 -8.35 14.46
CA GLY A 114 -10.96 -7.26 13.48
C GLY A 114 -9.52 -6.88 13.14
N PHE A 115 -8.53 -7.53 13.76
CA PHE A 115 -7.11 -7.37 13.44
C PHE A 115 -6.57 -8.60 12.71
N VAL A 116 -5.45 -8.44 12.03
CA VAL A 116 -4.64 -9.54 11.51
C VAL A 116 -3.58 -9.88 12.54
N ARG A 117 -3.51 -11.15 12.94
CA ARG A 117 -2.47 -11.68 13.82
C ARG A 117 -1.19 -11.90 13.03
N LEU A 118 -0.09 -11.43 13.58
CA LEU A 118 1.27 -11.56 13.06
C LEU A 118 2.11 -12.45 13.96
N VAL A 119 2.96 -13.28 13.37
CA VAL A 119 3.88 -14.19 14.07
C VAL A 119 5.27 -14.15 13.47
N ASN A 120 6.20 -14.90 14.02
CA ASN A 120 7.57 -15.09 13.50
C ASN A 120 8.41 -13.81 13.41
N GLY A 121 8.16 -12.85 14.33
CA GLY A 121 8.94 -11.62 14.36
C GLY A 121 8.71 -10.84 15.64
N TRP A 122 9.49 -9.77 15.81
CA TRP A 122 9.48 -8.97 17.03
C TRP A 122 8.89 -7.59 16.74
N ILE A 123 7.80 -7.25 17.42
CA ILE A 123 7.18 -5.93 17.36
C ILE A 123 7.60 -5.15 18.60
N ARG A 124 8.68 -4.37 18.46
CA ARG A 124 9.25 -3.59 19.55
C ARG A 124 8.41 -2.35 19.85
N LYS A 125 8.58 -1.83 21.07
CA LYS A 125 7.96 -0.56 21.50
C LYS A 125 8.36 0.58 20.56
N GLY A 126 7.35 1.31 20.06
CA GLY A 126 7.52 2.39 19.08
C GLY A 126 7.08 1.98 17.67
N LEU A 127 6.99 0.68 17.34
CA LEU A 127 6.50 0.22 16.03
C LEU A 127 4.98 0.35 15.86
N SER A 128 4.19 0.63 16.91
CA SER A 128 2.76 0.96 16.75
C SER A 128 2.58 2.11 15.77
N GLY A 129 1.75 1.94 14.75
CA GLY A 129 1.54 2.88 13.65
C GLY A 129 2.49 2.69 12.45
N SER A 130 3.44 1.75 12.51
CA SER A 130 4.33 1.43 11.39
C SER A 130 3.56 0.87 10.21
N MET A 131 4.02 1.19 9.00
CA MET A 131 3.52 0.53 7.79
C MET A 131 3.98 -0.92 7.74
N VAL A 132 3.07 -1.82 7.38
CA VAL A 132 3.37 -3.22 7.06
C VAL A 132 3.32 -3.40 5.57
N VAL A 133 4.41 -3.88 4.98
CA VAL A 133 4.63 -3.89 3.53
C VAL A 133 4.76 -5.32 3.04
N ALA A 134 4.15 -5.62 1.90
CA ALA A 134 4.36 -6.86 1.17
C ALA A 134 5.67 -6.75 0.36
N PRO A 135 6.69 -7.61 0.61
CA PRO A 135 8.02 -7.45 0.01
C PRO A 135 8.02 -7.47 -1.52
N GLY A 136 7.12 -8.23 -2.13
CA GLY A 136 7.04 -8.38 -3.58
C GLY A 136 6.55 -7.13 -4.32
N SER A 137 5.60 -6.39 -3.72
CA SER A 137 4.98 -5.20 -4.35
C SER A 137 5.49 -3.88 -3.75
N GLY A 138 6.04 -3.90 -2.55
CA GLY A 138 6.37 -2.68 -1.79
C GLY A 138 5.15 -1.92 -1.28
N GLN A 139 3.94 -2.49 -1.41
CA GLN A 139 2.70 -1.84 -1.02
C GLN A 139 2.35 -2.12 0.44
N VAL A 140 1.71 -1.15 1.08
CA VAL A 140 1.25 -1.27 2.47
C VAL A 140 -0.01 -2.14 2.54
N VAL A 141 0.07 -3.24 3.28
CA VAL A 141 -1.02 -4.19 3.52
C VAL A 141 -1.67 -4.03 4.90
N GLY A 142 -1.10 -3.17 5.75
CA GLY A 142 -1.65 -2.91 7.08
C GLY A 142 -0.82 -1.94 7.90
N VAL A 143 -1.30 -1.69 9.11
CA VAL A 143 -0.69 -0.79 10.12
C VAL A 143 -0.43 -1.61 11.39
N VAL A 144 0.80 -1.64 11.88
CA VAL A 144 1.14 -2.32 13.14
C VAL A 144 0.34 -1.72 14.28
N LYS A 145 -0.45 -2.53 14.98
CA LYS A 145 -1.09 -2.13 16.22
C LYS A 145 -0.14 -2.22 17.41
N GLY A 146 0.52 -3.34 17.58
CA GLY A 146 1.44 -3.61 18.68
C GLY A 146 1.64 -5.10 18.92
N THR A 147 2.40 -5.43 19.95
CA THR A 147 2.61 -6.80 20.42
C THR A 147 1.41 -7.33 21.20
N GLU A 148 1.31 -8.65 21.35
CA GLU A 148 0.32 -9.31 22.22
C GLU A 148 0.68 -9.16 23.70
N ASP A 149 1.99 -9.18 24.01
CA ASP A 149 2.54 -9.09 25.35
C ASP A 149 3.73 -8.13 25.35
N ASP A 150 3.70 -7.11 26.21
CA ASP A 150 4.80 -6.15 26.39
C ASP A 150 6.06 -6.84 26.97
N GLY A 151 5.92 -7.97 27.65
CA GLY A 151 7.01 -8.76 28.21
C GLY A 151 7.66 -9.71 27.20
N ASP A 152 6.90 -10.13 26.17
CA ASP A 152 7.38 -10.95 25.05
C ASP A 152 6.92 -10.34 23.71
N PRO A 153 7.75 -9.53 23.06
CA PRO A 153 7.40 -8.81 21.83
C PRO A 153 7.34 -9.69 20.57
N VAL A 154 7.25 -11.02 20.71
CA VAL A 154 7.13 -11.95 19.60
C VAL A 154 5.71 -11.93 19.05
N GLY A 155 5.58 -11.59 17.76
CA GLY A 155 4.29 -11.45 17.10
C GLY A 155 3.52 -10.21 17.53
N GLY A 156 2.23 -10.19 17.22
CA GLY A 156 1.30 -9.13 17.57
C GLY A 156 0.19 -8.96 16.54
N TRP A 157 -0.24 -7.71 16.38
CA TRP A 157 -1.42 -7.38 15.60
C TRP A 157 -1.15 -6.27 14.60
N MET A 158 -1.84 -6.33 13.46
CA MET A 158 -1.96 -5.19 12.55
C MET A 158 -3.42 -4.92 12.20
N THR A 159 -3.74 -3.67 11.97
CA THR A 159 -4.97 -3.27 11.31
C THR A 159 -4.82 -3.53 9.82
N PRO A 160 -5.70 -4.31 9.17
CA PRO A 160 -5.58 -4.63 7.76
C PRO A 160 -5.86 -3.41 6.88
N VAL A 161 -5.25 -3.39 5.68
CA VAL A 161 -5.35 -2.27 4.72
C VAL A 161 -6.79 -1.97 4.30
N GLY A 162 -7.67 -2.97 4.27
CA GLY A 162 -9.08 -2.78 3.94
C GLY A 162 -9.78 -1.79 4.88
N GLN A 163 -9.48 -1.85 6.19
CA GLN A 163 -10.03 -0.89 7.16
C GLN A 163 -9.44 0.51 6.97
N LEU A 164 -8.13 0.61 6.65
CA LEU A 164 -7.49 1.89 6.34
C LEU A 164 -8.09 2.51 5.07
N ARG A 165 -8.34 1.71 4.04
CA ARG A 165 -8.98 2.17 2.80
C ARG A 165 -10.39 2.68 3.02
N ALA A 166 -11.19 1.94 3.81
CA ALA A 166 -12.53 2.35 4.19
C ALA A 166 -12.52 3.71 4.94
N LEU A 167 -11.54 3.89 5.83
CA LEU A 167 -11.34 5.12 6.57
C LEU A 167 -11.02 6.33 5.68
N LEU A 168 -10.20 6.11 4.64
CA LEU A 168 -9.79 7.15 3.70
C LEU A 168 -10.80 7.33 2.54
N ASP A 169 -11.97 6.67 2.61
CA ASP A 169 -13.00 6.65 1.56
C ASP A 169 -12.44 6.23 0.18
N LEU A 170 -11.45 5.34 0.20
CA LEU A 170 -10.85 4.81 -1.01
C LEU A 170 -11.68 3.62 -1.54
N PRO A 171 -11.87 3.51 -2.85
CA PRO A 171 -12.65 2.40 -3.43
C PRO A 171 -12.06 1.06 -3.02
N THR A 172 -12.92 0.14 -2.56
CA THR A 172 -12.51 -1.22 -2.21
C THR A 172 -12.23 -2.04 -3.47
N ALA A 173 -11.19 -2.86 -3.42
CA ALA A 173 -10.83 -3.75 -4.53
C ALA A 173 -11.95 -4.76 -4.90
N ALA A 174 -12.86 -5.05 -3.97
CA ALA A 174 -14.00 -5.92 -4.21
C ALA A 174 -14.96 -5.43 -5.31
N ALA A 175 -14.91 -4.12 -5.65
CA ALA A 175 -15.68 -3.56 -6.75
C ALA A 175 -15.02 -3.76 -8.14
N CYS A 176 -13.76 -4.24 -8.18
CA CYS A 176 -13.05 -4.46 -9.45
C CYS A 176 -12.83 -5.96 -9.68
N PRO A 177 -13.42 -6.55 -10.73
CA PRO A 177 -13.22 -7.97 -11.08
C PRO A 177 -11.76 -8.37 -11.27
N ALA A 178 -10.90 -7.45 -11.75
CA ALA A 178 -9.45 -7.66 -11.88
C ALA A 178 -8.77 -7.96 -10.54
N ALA A 179 -9.34 -7.52 -9.42
CA ALA A 179 -8.80 -7.78 -8.10
C ALA A 179 -9.07 -9.20 -7.59
N ALA A 180 -10.07 -9.89 -8.13
CA ALA A 180 -10.51 -11.21 -7.66
C ALA A 180 -9.64 -12.38 -8.18
N ASN A 181 -8.93 -12.21 -9.31
CA ASN A 181 -8.17 -13.29 -9.97
C ASN A 181 -6.71 -12.92 -10.29
N ARG A 182 -5.96 -12.47 -9.28
CA ARG A 182 -4.66 -11.80 -9.44
C ARG A 182 -3.49 -12.66 -9.89
N MET A 183 -3.41 -13.90 -9.43
CA MET A 183 -2.23 -14.74 -9.72
C MET A 183 -2.24 -15.23 -11.16
N ALA A 184 -3.39 -15.69 -11.66
CA ALA A 184 -3.54 -16.08 -13.06
C ALA A 184 -3.46 -14.85 -13.99
N GLY A 185 -4.06 -13.73 -13.59
CA GLY A 185 -4.05 -12.52 -14.40
C GLY A 185 -2.68 -11.88 -14.57
N ARG A 186 -1.80 -11.91 -13.56
CA ARG A 186 -0.47 -11.28 -13.64
C ARG A 186 0.36 -11.85 -14.78
N GLN A 187 0.45 -13.19 -14.87
CA GLN A 187 1.19 -13.86 -15.92
C GLN A 187 0.58 -13.60 -17.30
N GLU A 188 -0.74 -13.67 -17.40
CA GLU A 188 -1.47 -13.44 -18.64
C GLU A 188 -1.24 -12.02 -19.20
N TRP A 189 -1.27 -11.00 -18.32
CA TRP A 189 -0.94 -9.63 -18.67
C TRP A 189 0.52 -9.47 -19.10
N ALA A 190 1.47 -10.08 -18.37
CA ALA A 190 2.88 -10.04 -18.69
C ALA A 190 3.17 -10.69 -20.05
N ASP A 191 2.57 -11.84 -20.32
CA ASP A 191 2.71 -12.56 -21.60
C ASP A 191 2.13 -11.74 -22.77
N ALA A 192 1.00 -11.07 -22.56
CA ALA A 192 0.42 -10.20 -23.58
C ALA A 192 1.30 -8.99 -23.87
N LEU A 193 1.87 -8.37 -22.83
CA LEU A 193 2.83 -7.26 -22.95
C LEU A 193 4.12 -7.71 -23.64
N PHE A 194 4.64 -8.89 -23.32
CA PHE A 194 5.87 -9.44 -23.90
C PHE A 194 5.78 -9.70 -25.40
N ARG A 195 4.56 -9.88 -25.95
CA ARG A 195 4.34 -10.00 -27.39
C ARG A 195 4.51 -8.69 -28.17
N ILE A 196 4.77 -7.57 -27.48
CA ILE A 196 4.96 -6.25 -28.09
C ILE A 196 6.46 -5.95 -28.19
N PRO A 197 7.07 -6.03 -29.39
CA PRO A 197 8.53 -5.93 -29.56
C PRO A 197 9.13 -4.64 -29.02
N ALA A 198 8.38 -3.54 -29.03
CA ALA A 198 8.84 -2.26 -28.49
C ALA A 198 9.14 -2.33 -26.97
N LEU A 199 8.53 -3.27 -26.24
CA LEU A 199 8.73 -3.44 -24.81
C LEU A 199 9.94 -4.32 -24.46
N ASP A 200 10.70 -4.83 -25.44
CA ASP A 200 12.00 -5.45 -25.20
C ASP A 200 13.05 -4.42 -24.75
N ASP A 201 12.90 -3.17 -25.20
CA ASP A 201 13.79 -2.06 -24.80
C ASP A 201 13.47 -1.59 -23.37
N GLU A 202 14.47 -1.61 -22.50
CA GLU A 202 14.35 -1.19 -21.10
C GLU A 202 13.91 0.28 -20.98
N ARG A 203 14.37 1.16 -21.85
CA ARG A 203 14.00 2.58 -21.86
C ARG A 203 12.52 2.76 -22.18
N VAL A 204 12.00 1.94 -23.10
CA VAL A 204 10.57 1.96 -23.46
C VAL A 204 9.73 1.45 -22.28
N ARG A 205 10.20 0.46 -21.52
CA ARG A 205 9.49 0.01 -20.30
C ARG A 205 9.47 1.08 -19.21
N HIS A 206 10.56 1.83 -19.04
CA HIS A 206 10.57 2.98 -18.12
C HIS A 206 9.64 4.11 -18.58
N ASP A 207 9.60 4.39 -19.90
CA ASP A 207 8.67 5.36 -20.48
C ASP A 207 7.22 4.90 -20.32
N LEU A 208 6.95 3.60 -20.43
CA LEU A 208 5.64 3.00 -20.16
C LEU A 208 5.18 3.30 -18.73
N VAL A 209 6.02 3.03 -17.72
CA VAL A 209 5.71 3.31 -16.30
C VAL A 209 5.43 4.80 -16.09
N ARG A 210 6.25 5.67 -16.67
CA ARG A 210 6.05 7.13 -16.60
C ARG A 210 4.68 7.52 -17.18
N ARG A 211 4.32 7.02 -18.36
CA ARG A 211 3.02 7.33 -19.03
C ARG A 211 1.82 6.80 -18.27
N ILE A 212 1.95 5.66 -17.59
CA ILE A 212 0.91 5.16 -16.67
C ILE A 212 0.71 6.17 -15.55
N ASN A 213 1.80 6.60 -14.91
CA ASN A 213 1.76 7.55 -13.80
C ASN A 213 1.27 8.95 -14.21
N ASP A 214 1.57 9.39 -15.45
CA ASP A 214 1.04 10.66 -16.00
C ASP A 214 -0.50 10.64 -16.17
N THR A 215 -1.09 9.45 -16.20
CA THR A 215 -2.54 9.25 -16.40
C THR A 215 -3.28 9.04 -15.08
N LEU A 216 -2.59 8.49 -14.07
CA LEU A 216 -3.16 8.19 -12.76
C LEU A 216 -3.02 9.40 -11.80
N PRO A 217 -3.95 9.56 -10.84
CA PRO A 217 -3.74 10.44 -9.71
C PRO A 217 -2.41 10.12 -8.99
N ALA A 218 -1.75 11.12 -8.45
CA ALA A 218 -0.41 10.97 -7.86
C ALA A 218 -0.35 9.89 -6.75
N GLU A 219 -1.43 9.75 -5.99
CA GLU A 219 -1.58 8.74 -4.93
C GLU A 219 -1.79 7.31 -5.46
N GLN A 220 -2.13 7.17 -6.73
CA GLN A 220 -2.36 5.89 -7.41
C GLN A 220 -1.20 5.49 -8.35
N GLY A 221 -0.12 6.24 -8.35
CA GLY A 221 1.04 5.97 -9.19
C GLY A 221 1.65 4.59 -8.90
N ILE A 222 2.04 3.86 -9.96
CA ILE A 222 2.74 2.58 -9.84
C ILE A 222 4.25 2.80 -9.72
N ARG A 223 4.93 1.96 -8.95
CA ARG A 223 6.39 2.01 -8.77
C ARG A 223 6.99 0.61 -8.81
N PRO A 224 6.91 -0.08 -9.96
CA PRO A 224 7.53 -1.40 -10.09
C PRO A 224 9.05 -1.27 -9.93
N ARG A 225 9.66 -2.27 -9.31
CA ARG A 225 11.12 -2.38 -9.29
C ARG A 225 11.61 -2.61 -10.72
N GLY A 226 12.62 -1.85 -11.14
CA GLY A 226 13.24 -2.05 -12.46
C GLY A 226 13.92 -3.42 -12.55
N ASP A 227 13.80 -4.06 -13.71
CA ASP A 227 14.53 -5.26 -14.07
C ASP A 227 15.06 -5.09 -15.50
N SER A 228 16.31 -5.52 -15.74
CA SER A 228 16.92 -5.47 -17.07
C SER A 228 16.28 -6.46 -18.04
N LEU A 229 15.81 -7.60 -17.52
CA LEU A 229 15.11 -8.59 -18.31
C LEU A 229 13.66 -8.15 -18.61
N ALA A 230 13.23 -8.31 -19.86
CA ALA A 230 11.93 -7.81 -20.30
C ALA A 230 10.76 -8.46 -19.58
N LEU A 231 10.67 -9.80 -19.59
CA LEU A 231 9.53 -10.50 -19.00
C LEU A 231 9.38 -10.27 -17.49
N PRO A 232 10.42 -10.44 -16.66
CA PRO A 232 10.32 -10.12 -15.23
C PRO A 232 9.90 -8.67 -14.95
N HIS A 233 10.39 -7.71 -15.72
CA HIS A 233 9.99 -6.31 -15.55
C HIS A 233 8.52 -6.09 -15.93
N LEU A 234 8.05 -6.72 -17.01
CA LEU A 234 6.64 -6.65 -17.43
C LEU A 234 5.71 -7.32 -16.41
N GLU A 235 6.13 -8.43 -15.79
CA GLU A 235 5.42 -9.05 -14.66
C GLU A 235 5.28 -8.10 -13.46
N LEU A 236 6.35 -7.34 -13.13
CA LEU A 236 6.33 -6.36 -12.07
C LEU A 236 5.41 -5.17 -12.41
N ILE A 237 5.42 -4.70 -13.66
CA ILE A 237 4.53 -3.62 -14.13
C ILE A 237 3.07 -4.09 -14.08
N ALA A 238 2.76 -5.26 -14.64
CA ALA A 238 1.42 -5.84 -14.62
C ALA A 238 0.93 -6.06 -13.18
N GLY A 239 1.80 -6.61 -12.32
CA GLY A 239 1.54 -6.79 -10.90
C GLY A 239 1.22 -5.48 -10.19
N ALA A 240 2.03 -4.44 -10.42
CA ALA A 240 1.81 -3.13 -9.83
C ALA A 240 0.48 -2.48 -10.26
N CYS A 241 0.02 -2.72 -11.50
CA CYS A 241 -1.30 -2.29 -11.96
C CYS A 241 -2.43 -3.09 -11.31
N LEU A 242 -2.30 -4.43 -11.24
CA LEU A 242 -3.29 -5.32 -10.62
C LEU A 242 -3.41 -5.10 -9.11
N ASP A 243 -2.30 -4.77 -8.46
CA ASP A 243 -2.22 -4.49 -7.02
C ASP A 243 -2.52 -3.02 -6.68
N ASN A 244 -2.87 -2.19 -7.68
CA ASN A 244 -3.16 -0.78 -7.49
C ASN A 244 -4.42 -0.53 -6.64
N LEU A 245 -4.54 0.66 -6.08
CA LEU A 245 -5.72 1.15 -5.35
C LEU A 245 -6.98 1.11 -6.21
N ALA A 246 -6.85 1.42 -7.50
CA ALA A 246 -7.87 1.35 -8.51
C ALA A 246 -7.38 0.49 -9.68
N PRO A 247 -7.39 -0.86 -9.56
CA PRO A 247 -6.75 -1.75 -10.54
C PRO A 247 -7.25 -1.53 -11.97
N CYS A 248 -8.55 -1.31 -12.14
CA CYS A 248 -9.11 -1.09 -13.48
C CYS A 248 -8.66 0.24 -14.09
N ASP A 249 -8.43 1.28 -13.30
CA ASP A 249 -7.91 2.54 -13.80
C ASP A 249 -6.43 2.41 -14.15
N ALA A 250 -5.64 1.70 -13.33
CA ALA A 250 -4.25 1.39 -13.61
C ALA A 250 -4.10 0.52 -14.87
N LEU A 251 -4.96 -0.49 -15.06
CA LEU A 251 -4.96 -1.32 -16.26
C LEU A 251 -5.41 -0.53 -17.50
N ARG A 252 -6.40 0.37 -17.39
CA ARG A 252 -6.77 1.29 -18.48
C ARG A 252 -5.62 2.23 -18.84
N ALA A 253 -4.91 2.77 -17.84
CA ALA A 253 -3.75 3.61 -18.05
C ALA A 253 -2.61 2.83 -18.74
N LEU A 254 -2.36 1.57 -18.32
CA LEU A 254 -1.41 0.65 -18.95
C LEU A 254 -1.74 0.44 -20.42
N VAL A 255 -2.96 0.00 -20.74
CA VAL A 255 -3.39 -0.26 -22.14
C VAL A 255 -3.32 1.02 -22.97
N GLY A 256 -3.76 2.17 -22.44
CA GLY A 256 -3.65 3.46 -23.09
C GLY A 256 -2.20 3.89 -23.37
N ALA A 257 -1.29 3.64 -22.44
CA ALA A 257 0.14 3.92 -22.61
C ALA A 257 0.77 3.01 -23.68
N VAL A 258 0.45 1.70 -23.64
CA VAL A 258 0.92 0.73 -24.65
C VAL A 258 0.41 1.09 -26.04
N ARG A 259 -0.87 1.46 -26.16
CA ARG A 259 -1.43 1.91 -27.47
C ARG A 259 -0.66 3.10 -28.04
N ARG A 260 -0.24 4.05 -27.22
CA ARG A 260 0.58 5.21 -27.68
C ARG A 260 2.00 4.80 -28.09
N LEU A 261 2.57 3.75 -27.49
CA LEU A 261 3.92 3.26 -27.79
C LEU A 261 3.98 2.29 -28.98
N ALA A 262 3.01 1.39 -29.08
CA ALA A 262 2.99 0.29 -30.04
C ALA A 262 2.00 0.49 -31.21
N GLY A 263 1.18 1.55 -31.18
CA GLY A 263 0.22 1.86 -32.24
C GLY A 263 -0.75 0.73 -32.54
N GLY A 264 -0.87 0.33 -33.80
CA GLY A 264 -1.78 -0.71 -34.29
C GLY A 264 -1.24 -2.14 -34.17
N HIS A 265 -0.24 -2.41 -33.31
CA HIS A 265 0.25 -3.77 -33.12
C HIS A 265 -0.87 -4.69 -32.60
N ARG A 266 -1.03 -5.88 -33.20
CA ARG A 266 -2.14 -6.81 -32.88
C ARG A 266 -2.25 -7.18 -31.39
N ALA A 267 -1.11 -7.29 -30.68
CA ALA A 267 -1.08 -7.60 -29.26
C ALA A 267 -1.71 -6.50 -28.38
N VAL A 268 -1.91 -5.29 -28.90
CA VAL A 268 -2.69 -4.25 -28.22
C VAL A 268 -4.16 -4.66 -28.13
N GLY A 269 -4.70 -5.30 -29.18
CA GLY A 269 -6.06 -5.86 -29.15
C GLY A 269 -6.22 -6.98 -28.10
N ASP A 270 -5.19 -7.81 -27.89
CA ASP A 270 -5.19 -8.83 -26.83
C ASP A 270 -5.26 -8.17 -25.44
N LEU A 271 -4.52 -7.08 -25.23
CA LEU A 271 -4.57 -6.31 -23.97
C LEU A 271 -5.93 -5.63 -23.76
N GLU A 272 -6.57 -5.14 -24.83
CA GLU A 272 -7.92 -4.56 -24.75
C GLU A 272 -8.97 -5.61 -24.37
N LEU A 273 -8.83 -6.82 -24.90
CA LEU A 273 -9.68 -7.95 -24.53
C LEU A 273 -9.47 -8.36 -23.07
N LEU A 274 -8.22 -8.44 -22.62
CA LEU A 274 -7.88 -8.69 -21.21
C LEU A 274 -8.46 -7.60 -20.29
N LEU A 275 -8.39 -6.34 -20.72
CA LEU A 275 -8.97 -5.23 -19.97
C LEU A 275 -10.51 -5.37 -19.87
N ALA A 276 -11.17 -5.68 -20.98
CA ALA A 276 -12.61 -5.87 -21.00
C ALA A 276 -13.08 -7.02 -20.11
N THR A 277 -12.35 -8.15 -20.12
CA THR A 277 -12.64 -9.31 -19.26
C THR A 277 -12.31 -9.05 -17.80
N SER A 278 -11.19 -8.36 -17.52
CA SER A 278 -10.72 -8.10 -16.15
C SER A 278 -11.53 -7.00 -15.45
N CYS A 279 -12.05 -6.01 -16.18
CA CYS A 279 -12.67 -4.81 -15.59
C CYS A 279 -14.15 -4.66 -15.90
N GLY A 280 -14.74 -5.62 -16.63
CA GLY A 280 -16.15 -5.53 -17.07
C GLY A 280 -16.36 -4.45 -18.14
N GLY A 281 -17.12 -4.72 -19.19
CA GLY A 281 -17.45 -3.76 -20.22
C GLY A 281 -18.43 -2.70 -19.73
N GLY A 282 -18.00 -1.79 -18.87
CA GLY A 282 -18.71 -0.56 -18.57
C GLY A 282 -18.43 0.44 -19.68
N THR A 283 -19.31 0.47 -20.69
CA THR A 283 -19.40 1.62 -21.60
C THR A 283 -19.84 2.83 -20.80
N HIS A 284 -18.89 3.58 -20.24
CA HIS A 284 -19.16 4.98 -19.92
C HIS A 284 -19.16 5.72 -21.26
N ALA A 285 -20.35 5.85 -21.86
CA ALA A 285 -20.61 6.87 -22.85
C ALA A 285 -20.27 8.21 -22.21
N ALA A 286 -19.30 8.90 -22.77
CA ALA A 286 -19.07 10.30 -22.48
C ALA A 286 -20.34 11.08 -22.86
N ALA A 287 -20.90 11.80 -21.91
CA ALA A 287 -21.85 12.87 -22.11
C ALA A 287 -21.15 14.18 -21.76
#